data_6eb88ba724b7c2f7c581f1762cd7ca60
#
_entry.id   6eb88ba724b7c2f7c581f1762cd7ca60
#
_cell.length_a   1.000
_cell.length_b   1.000
_cell.length_c   1.000
_cell.angle_alpha   90.00
_cell.angle_beta   90.00
_cell.angle_gamma   90.00
#
_symmetry.space_group_name_H-M   'P 1'
#
loop_
_entity.id
_entity.type
_entity.pdbx_description
1 polymer ?
#
loop_
_entity_poly.entity_id
_entity_poly.type
_entity_poly.pdbx_seq_one_letter_code
_entity_poly.pdbx_strand_id
1 'polypeptide(L)'
;MESKTSGDSIREQMLAGVVGFVRAVAPIVGVRRIALIGSIMTARPTPKDIDLLVTVADDADLAPLARCARQLQGRLQGLNHWADVFLADERGRYLGRTCTWRECRPGIRASCDALHCGRRPHLHDDLGDVRLNQALIASPPVEIFPTVIRRSHVPPDVEALLATIEHAV
;
A
#
# COMPACT_ATOMS: atom_id res chain seq x y z
N MET A 1 5.50 -1.48 -41.01
CA MET A 1 5.64 -0.37 -40.03
C MET A 1 4.60 -0.60 -38.95
N GLU A 2 4.97 -1.33 -37.91
CA GLU A 2 4.08 -1.56 -36.78
C GLU A 2 4.17 -0.36 -35.87
N SER A 3 3.09 0.39 -35.76
CA SER A 3 2.96 1.42 -34.77
C SER A 3 2.87 0.72 -33.39
N LYS A 4 3.98 0.65 -32.67
CA LYS A 4 3.98 0.39 -31.25
C LYS A 4 3.25 1.55 -30.58
N THR A 5 1.95 1.42 -30.39
CA THR A 5 1.27 2.15 -29.33
C THR A 5 1.94 1.74 -28.05
N SER A 6 2.70 2.68 -27.47
CA SER A 6 3.34 2.53 -26.17
C SER A 6 2.23 2.47 -25.11
N GLY A 7 1.65 1.29 -24.94
CA GLY A 7 0.88 1.01 -23.74
C GLY A 7 1.86 0.89 -22.58
N ASP A 8 1.66 1.67 -21.53
CA ASP A 8 2.45 1.53 -20.31
C ASP A 8 2.45 0.07 -19.86
N SER A 9 3.61 -0.41 -19.44
CA SER A 9 3.70 -1.77 -18.92
C SER A 9 2.79 -1.95 -17.69
N ILE A 10 2.40 -3.17 -17.38
CA ILE A 10 1.61 -3.46 -16.18
C ILE A 10 2.31 -2.92 -14.94
N ARG A 11 3.63 -3.09 -14.86
CA ARG A 11 4.41 -2.55 -13.74
C ARG A 11 4.31 -1.02 -13.64
N GLU A 12 4.43 -0.31 -14.76
CA GLU A 12 4.29 1.16 -14.79
C GLU A 12 2.92 1.61 -14.33
N GLN A 13 1.85 0.94 -14.76
CA GLN A 13 0.48 1.24 -14.34
C GLN A 13 0.27 0.96 -12.84
N MET A 14 0.82 -0.14 -12.33
CA MET A 14 0.77 -0.46 -10.91
C MET A 14 1.53 0.58 -10.08
N LEU A 15 2.72 0.96 -10.51
CA LEU A 15 3.55 1.96 -9.83
C LEU A 15 2.92 3.36 -9.88
N ALA A 16 2.24 3.72 -10.97
CA ALA A 16 1.46 4.95 -11.01
C ALA A 16 0.34 4.98 -9.94
N GLY A 17 -0.26 3.83 -9.68
CA GLY A 17 -1.20 3.66 -8.55
C GLY A 17 -0.55 3.92 -7.20
N VAL A 18 0.67 3.43 -7.01
CA VAL A 18 1.44 3.68 -5.78
C VAL A 18 1.72 5.17 -5.58
N VAL A 19 2.12 5.90 -6.63
CA VAL A 19 2.34 7.36 -6.56
C VAL A 19 1.09 8.07 -6.09
N GLY A 20 -0.06 7.75 -6.67
CA GLY A 20 -1.35 8.32 -6.28
C GLY A 20 -1.70 8.02 -4.82
N PHE A 21 -1.47 6.78 -4.38
CA PHE A 21 -1.67 6.37 -2.99
C PHE A 21 -0.78 7.16 -2.03
N VAL A 22 0.52 7.24 -2.30
CA VAL A 22 1.47 7.96 -1.43
C VAL A 22 1.08 9.43 -1.30
N ARG A 23 0.73 10.09 -2.40
CA ARG A 23 0.30 11.50 -2.39
C ARG A 23 -0.96 11.73 -1.55
N ALA A 24 -1.88 10.78 -1.58
CA ALA A 24 -3.12 10.87 -0.82
C ALA A 24 -2.92 10.52 0.67
N VAL A 25 -2.02 9.60 0.98
CA VAL A 25 -1.84 9.05 2.33
C VAL A 25 -0.82 9.84 3.16
N ALA A 26 0.25 10.34 2.54
CA ALA A 26 1.29 11.08 3.26
C ALA A 26 0.77 12.24 4.13
N PRO A 27 -0.22 13.05 3.69
CA PRO A 27 -0.74 14.14 4.52
C PRO A 27 -1.74 13.70 5.61
N ILE A 28 -2.13 12.43 5.68
CA ILE A 28 -3.09 11.96 6.68
C ILE A 28 -2.45 12.04 8.07
N VAL A 29 -3.16 12.69 8.99
CA VAL A 29 -2.72 12.78 10.39
C VAL A 29 -2.59 11.40 11.00
N GLY A 30 -1.45 11.13 11.62
CA GLY A 30 -1.15 9.83 12.23
C GLY A 30 -0.41 8.85 11.32
N VAL A 31 -0.28 9.12 10.03
CA VAL A 31 0.62 8.35 9.16
C VAL A 31 2.07 8.78 9.43
N ARG A 32 2.90 7.80 9.77
CA ARG A 32 4.31 8.03 10.15
C ARG A 32 5.29 7.62 9.07
N ARG A 33 4.99 6.52 8.38
CA ARG A 33 5.89 5.93 7.38
C ARG A 33 5.10 5.20 6.33
N ILE A 34 5.56 5.23 5.10
CA ILE A 34 5.06 4.40 3.99
C ILE A 34 6.25 3.70 3.37
N ALA A 35 6.15 2.40 3.22
CA ALA A 35 7.17 1.56 2.59
C ALA A 35 6.56 0.70 1.48
N LEU A 36 7.36 0.40 0.47
CA LEU A 36 7.03 -0.53 -0.60
C LEU A 36 7.75 -1.84 -0.35
N ILE A 37 7.01 -2.93 -0.36
CA ILE A 37 7.50 -4.29 -0.07
C ILE A 37 7.00 -5.27 -1.14
N GLY A 38 7.37 -6.54 -1.01
CA GLY A 38 6.81 -7.61 -1.82
C GLY A 38 7.39 -7.75 -3.22
N SER A 39 6.68 -8.42 -4.09
CA SER A 39 7.18 -8.86 -5.41
C SER A 39 7.48 -7.72 -6.38
N ILE A 40 6.89 -6.55 -6.19
CA ILE A 40 7.19 -5.37 -7.01
C ILE A 40 8.65 -4.93 -6.86
N MET A 41 9.28 -5.26 -5.75
CA MET A 41 10.69 -4.98 -5.46
C MET A 41 11.65 -5.93 -6.20
N THR A 42 11.12 -6.93 -6.90
CA THR A 42 11.90 -7.85 -7.74
C THR A 42 11.83 -7.45 -9.21
N ALA A 43 12.69 -8.04 -10.04
CA ALA A 43 12.69 -7.82 -11.49
C ALA A 43 11.56 -8.58 -12.23
N ARG A 44 10.60 -9.16 -11.52
CA ARG A 44 9.48 -9.91 -12.12
C ARG A 44 8.68 -9.01 -13.07
N PRO A 45 8.54 -9.37 -14.37
CA PRO A 45 7.84 -8.53 -15.34
C PRO A 45 6.37 -8.28 -14.99
N THR A 46 5.73 -9.28 -14.39
CA THR A 46 4.32 -9.21 -13.98
C THR A 46 4.24 -9.55 -12.50
N PRO A 47 4.44 -8.59 -11.59
CA PRO A 47 4.24 -8.83 -10.17
C PRO A 47 2.76 -9.15 -9.94
N LYS A 48 2.48 -9.99 -8.96
CA LYS A 48 1.11 -10.39 -8.68
C LYS A 48 0.30 -9.22 -8.11
N ASP A 49 0.83 -8.61 -7.08
CA ASP A 49 0.14 -7.58 -6.29
C ASP A 49 1.12 -6.47 -5.90
N ILE A 50 0.56 -5.35 -5.45
CA ILE A 50 1.30 -4.30 -4.75
C ILE A 50 1.13 -4.53 -3.25
N ASP A 51 2.24 -4.54 -2.54
CA ASP A 51 2.25 -4.62 -1.08
C ASP A 51 2.85 -3.34 -0.50
N LEU A 52 2.07 -2.64 0.30
CA LEU A 52 2.47 -1.42 0.99
C LEU A 52 2.43 -1.66 2.50
N LEU A 53 3.41 -1.13 3.19
CA LEU A 53 3.46 -1.12 4.65
C LEU A 53 3.35 0.31 5.14
N VAL A 54 2.31 0.60 5.91
CA VAL A 54 2.07 1.92 6.50
C VAL A 54 2.20 1.84 8.02
N THR A 55 3.08 2.64 8.57
CA THR A 55 3.20 2.81 10.02
C THR A 55 2.29 3.94 10.46
N VAL A 56 1.46 3.68 11.45
CA VAL A 56 0.46 4.62 11.97
C VAL A 56 0.63 4.83 13.46
N ALA A 57 0.25 6.03 13.92
CA ALA A 57 0.14 6.32 15.34
C ALA A 57 -0.99 5.50 15.98
N ASP A 58 -0.88 5.23 17.27
CA ASP A 58 -1.85 4.40 18.01
C ASP A 58 -3.27 5.01 17.99
N ASP A 59 -3.38 6.33 17.96
CA ASP A 59 -4.63 7.08 17.93
C ASP A 59 -5.08 7.53 16.54
N ALA A 60 -4.39 7.11 15.47
CA ALA A 60 -4.72 7.53 14.12
C ALA A 60 -6.13 7.05 13.71
N ASP A 61 -6.90 7.95 13.10
CA ASP A 61 -8.13 7.58 12.40
C ASP A 61 -7.78 6.85 11.10
N LEU A 62 -8.16 5.59 11.00
CA LEU A 62 -7.85 4.76 9.84
C LEU A 62 -8.85 4.94 8.69
N ALA A 63 -9.95 5.66 8.88
CA ALA A 63 -10.97 5.83 7.84
C ALA A 63 -10.42 6.45 6.54
N PRO A 64 -9.67 7.57 6.58
CA PRO A 64 -9.08 8.14 5.37
C PRO A 64 -8.10 7.19 4.68
N LEU A 65 -7.27 6.51 5.47
CA LEU A 65 -6.29 5.54 4.95
C LEU A 65 -6.98 4.36 4.27
N ALA A 66 -8.00 3.79 4.90
CA ALA A 66 -8.77 2.68 4.33
C ALA A 66 -9.47 3.09 3.02
N ARG A 67 -9.94 4.33 2.94
CA ARG A 67 -10.53 4.88 1.70
C ARG A 67 -9.49 4.93 0.57
N CYS A 68 -8.31 5.45 0.84
CA CYS A 68 -7.21 5.50 -0.12
C CYS A 68 -6.77 4.09 -0.56
N ALA A 69 -6.71 3.15 0.38
CA ALA A 69 -6.39 1.75 0.08
C ALA A 69 -7.41 1.11 -0.86
N ARG A 70 -8.71 1.34 -0.62
CA ARG A 70 -9.78 0.82 -1.49
C ARG A 70 -9.75 1.45 -2.89
N GLN A 71 -9.41 2.72 -2.99
CA GLN A 71 -9.23 3.39 -4.30
C GLN A 71 -8.08 2.76 -5.08
N LEU A 72 -6.95 2.49 -4.43
CA LEU A 72 -5.83 1.78 -5.04
C LEU A 72 -6.24 0.37 -5.48
N GLN A 73 -6.90 -0.38 -4.61
CA GLN A 73 -7.39 -1.73 -4.90
C GLN A 73 -8.34 -1.75 -6.11
N GLY A 74 -9.30 -0.82 -6.16
CA GLY A 74 -10.21 -0.69 -7.29
C GLY A 74 -9.50 -0.38 -8.61
N ARG A 75 -8.50 0.48 -8.58
CA ARG A 75 -7.67 0.79 -9.75
C ARG A 75 -6.91 -0.44 -10.24
N LEU A 76 -6.26 -1.18 -9.35
CA LEU A 76 -5.48 -2.37 -9.73
C LEU A 76 -6.38 -3.54 -10.13
N GLN A 77 -7.57 -3.65 -9.55
CA GLN A 77 -8.55 -4.66 -9.95
C GLN A 77 -8.96 -4.51 -11.42
N GLY A 78 -9.04 -3.29 -11.91
CA GLY A 78 -9.24 -3.00 -13.34
C GLY A 78 -8.11 -3.52 -14.24
N LEU A 79 -6.95 -3.81 -13.67
CA LEU A 79 -5.79 -4.40 -14.34
C LEU A 79 -5.64 -5.90 -14.05
N ASN A 80 -6.62 -6.53 -13.38
CA ASN A 80 -6.55 -7.91 -12.86
C ASN A 80 -5.44 -8.12 -11.82
N HIS A 81 -5.12 -7.08 -11.05
CA HIS A 81 -4.16 -7.11 -9.96
C HIS A 81 -4.79 -6.61 -8.66
N TRP A 82 -4.07 -6.74 -7.56
CA TRP A 82 -4.53 -6.34 -6.24
C TRP A 82 -3.48 -5.51 -5.50
N ALA A 83 -3.91 -4.89 -4.43
CA ALA A 83 -3.03 -4.21 -3.49
C ALA A 83 -3.40 -4.57 -2.06
N ASP A 84 -2.41 -4.90 -1.27
CA ASP A 84 -2.55 -5.05 0.18
C ASP A 84 -1.84 -3.89 0.90
N VAL A 85 -2.54 -3.28 1.84
CA VAL A 85 -1.99 -2.24 2.70
C VAL A 85 -1.91 -2.80 4.12
N PHE A 86 -0.70 -3.19 4.48
CA PHE A 86 -0.35 -3.71 5.79
C PHE A 86 -0.09 -2.55 6.75
N LEU A 87 -0.49 -2.70 8.00
CA LEU A 87 -0.34 -1.69 9.03
C LEU A 87 0.58 -2.16 10.15
N ALA A 88 1.42 -1.26 10.62
CA ALA A 88 2.24 -1.44 11.80
C ALA A 88 2.12 -0.22 12.73
N ASP A 89 2.35 -0.42 14.02
CA ASP A 89 2.45 0.68 14.97
C ASP A 89 3.87 1.27 15.01
N GLU A 90 4.04 2.36 15.75
CA GLU A 90 5.34 3.03 15.90
C GLU A 90 6.39 2.19 16.64
N ARG A 91 5.97 1.12 17.30
CA ARG A 91 6.88 0.16 17.96
C ARG A 91 7.30 -0.99 17.06
N GLY A 92 6.85 -0.98 15.79
CA GLY A 92 7.16 -2.02 14.82
C GLY A 92 6.34 -3.29 14.95
N ARG A 93 5.20 -3.25 15.64
CA ARG A 93 4.30 -4.40 15.74
C ARG A 93 3.32 -4.41 14.58
N TYR A 94 3.12 -5.58 13.98
CA TYR A 94 2.12 -5.76 12.95
C TYR A 94 0.71 -5.63 13.55
N LEU A 95 -0.15 -4.85 12.90
CA LEU A 95 -1.52 -4.60 13.35
C LEU A 95 -2.56 -5.38 12.55
N GLY A 96 -2.32 -5.66 11.28
CA GLY A 96 -3.27 -6.20 10.33
C GLY A 96 -3.24 -5.41 9.03
N ARG A 97 -4.29 -5.54 8.23
CA ARG A 97 -4.45 -4.82 6.96
C ARG A 97 -5.59 -3.82 7.03
N THR A 98 -5.60 -2.84 6.14
CA THR A 98 -6.81 -2.03 5.96
C THR A 98 -7.97 -2.92 5.52
N CYS A 99 -9.18 -2.62 6.00
CA CYS A 99 -10.37 -3.37 5.60
C CYS A 99 -10.70 -3.15 4.12
N THR A 100 -11.29 -4.18 3.50
CA THR A 100 -11.76 -4.15 2.12
C THR A 100 -13.27 -4.36 2.07
N TRP A 101 -13.91 -3.99 0.94
CA TRP A 101 -15.33 -4.25 0.76
C TRP A 101 -15.68 -5.73 0.79
N ARG A 102 -14.77 -6.60 0.35
CA ARG A 102 -14.97 -8.07 0.37
C ARG A 102 -15.04 -8.63 1.77
N GLU A 103 -14.25 -8.08 2.67
CA GLU A 103 -14.12 -8.54 4.05
C GLU A 103 -15.19 -7.92 4.95
N CYS A 104 -15.78 -6.80 4.53
CA CYS A 104 -16.82 -6.12 5.30
C CYS A 104 -18.18 -6.82 5.12
N ARG A 105 -18.71 -7.40 6.18
CA ARG A 105 -20.04 -8.04 6.18
C ARG A 105 -21.03 -7.23 7.02
N PRO A 106 -22.31 -7.17 6.61
CA PRO A 106 -22.92 -7.82 5.46
C PRO A 106 -22.79 -6.97 4.17
N GLY A 107 -22.05 -7.50 3.20
CA GLY A 107 -22.08 -7.08 1.83
C GLY A 107 -21.72 -5.62 1.52
N ILE A 108 -22.09 -5.19 0.33
CA ILE A 108 -21.78 -3.85 -0.20
C ILE A 108 -22.62 -2.80 0.52
N ARG A 109 -21.96 -1.82 1.12
CA ARG A 109 -22.60 -0.65 1.71
C ARG A 109 -22.20 0.61 0.95
N ALA A 110 -23.12 1.51 0.76
CA ALA A 110 -22.86 2.82 0.17
C ALA A 110 -21.94 3.66 1.08
N SER A 111 -22.05 3.46 2.40
CA SER A 111 -21.18 4.08 3.40
C SER A 111 -20.81 3.06 4.50
N CYS A 112 -19.58 3.13 4.97
CA CYS A 112 -19.12 2.29 6.06
C CYS A 112 -19.49 2.93 7.41
N ASP A 113 -20.16 2.15 8.26
CA ASP A 113 -20.48 2.55 9.64
C ASP A 113 -19.44 2.08 10.67
N ALA A 114 -18.39 1.40 10.21
CA ALA A 114 -17.32 0.82 11.03
C ALA A 114 -17.79 -0.20 12.10
N LEU A 115 -18.98 -0.79 11.93
CA LEU A 115 -19.54 -1.73 12.90
C LEU A 115 -19.07 -3.17 12.71
N HIS A 116 -18.50 -3.50 11.55
CA HIS A 116 -18.10 -4.85 11.17
C HIS A 116 -16.59 -5.05 11.13
N CYS A 117 -15.85 -4.11 11.68
CA CYS A 117 -14.40 -4.21 11.77
C CYS A 117 -13.98 -5.15 12.91
N GLY A 118 -12.73 -5.59 12.90
CA GLY A 118 -12.15 -6.38 13.98
C GLY A 118 -11.90 -5.54 15.26
N ARG A 119 -10.71 -5.61 15.80
CA ARG A 119 -10.32 -4.92 17.06
C ARG A 119 -10.36 -3.40 16.97
N ARG A 120 -10.32 -2.83 15.78
CA ARG A 120 -10.24 -1.38 15.55
C ARG A 120 -11.02 -1.02 14.29
N PRO A 121 -11.71 0.14 14.27
CA PRO A 121 -12.39 0.60 13.07
C PRO A 121 -11.46 0.64 11.85
N HIS A 122 -11.94 0.12 10.72
CA HIS A 122 -11.23 0.05 9.43
C HIS A 122 -9.98 -0.83 9.40
N LEU A 123 -9.73 -1.60 10.45
CA LEU A 123 -8.65 -2.58 10.53
C LEU A 123 -9.22 -3.98 10.33
N HIS A 124 -8.68 -4.72 9.37
CA HIS A 124 -8.94 -6.13 9.22
C HIS A 124 -7.96 -6.92 10.11
N ASP A 125 -8.50 -7.61 11.09
CA ASP A 125 -7.72 -8.43 12.01
C ASP A 125 -7.40 -9.77 11.37
N ASP A 126 -6.21 -9.87 10.79
CA ASP A 126 -5.75 -11.10 10.15
C ASP A 126 -4.53 -11.72 10.86
N LEU A 127 -4.32 -11.39 12.12
CA LEU A 127 -3.14 -11.83 12.87
C LEU A 127 -2.99 -13.36 12.96
N GLY A 128 -4.08 -14.09 12.77
CA GLY A 128 -4.07 -15.55 12.70
C GLY A 128 -3.58 -16.10 11.36
N ASP A 129 -3.79 -15.37 10.29
CA ASP A 129 -3.57 -15.82 8.91
C ASP A 129 -2.31 -15.23 8.27
N VAL A 130 -2.07 -13.96 8.52
CA VAL A 130 -0.94 -13.21 7.96
C VAL A 130 -0.17 -12.50 9.06
N ARG A 131 1.14 -12.67 9.06
CA ARG A 131 2.04 -11.90 9.91
C ARG A 131 3.24 -11.46 9.10
N LEU A 132 3.48 -10.17 9.05
CA LEU A 132 4.71 -9.67 8.49
C LEU A 132 5.86 -9.94 9.46
N ASN A 133 7.00 -10.31 8.90
CA ASN A 133 8.22 -10.48 9.66
C ASN A 133 8.60 -9.16 10.33
N GLN A 134 8.92 -9.19 11.61
CA GLN A 134 9.28 -8.01 12.38
C GLN A 134 10.52 -7.30 11.83
N ALA A 135 11.49 -8.03 11.29
CA ALA A 135 12.65 -7.45 10.64
C ALA A 135 12.26 -6.68 9.37
N LEU A 136 11.28 -7.17 8.60
CA LEU A 136 10.76 -6.47 7.43
C LEU A 136 10.06 -5.16 7.83
N ILE A 137 9.32 -5.16 8.92
CA ILE A 137 8.66 -3.94 9.44
C ILE A 137 9.69 -2.93 9.91
N ALA A 138 10.71 -3.38 10.64
CA ALA A 138 11.76 -2.51 11.16
C ALA A 138 12.64 -1.91 10.05
N SER A 139 12.95 -2.71 9.02
CA SER A 139 13.87 -2.34 7.94
C SER A 139 13.34 -2.79 6.58
N PRO A 140 12.26 -2.18 6.08
CA PRO A 140 11.72 -2.51 4.78
C PRO A 140 12.73 -2.18 3.67
N PRO A 141 12.67 -2.86 2.51
CA PRO A 141 13.64 -2.66 1.43
C PRO A 141 13.65 -1.22 0.90
N VAL A 142 12.49 -0.57 0.85
CA VAL A 142 12.36 0.81 0.44
C VAL A 142 11.33 1.51 1.31
N GLU A 143 11.72 2.62 1.92
CA GLU A 143 10.78 3.59 2.49
C GLU A 143 10.55 4.71 1.48
N ILE A 144 9.32 5.21 1.42
CA ILE A 144 8.91 6.26 0.49
C ILE A 144 8.59 7.55 1.24
N PHE A 145 8.06 7.45 2.45
CA PHE A 145 7.65 8.58 3.28
C PHE A 145 8.03 8.32 4.74
N PRO A 146 8.46 9.29 5.53
CA PRO A 146 8.60 10.73 5.20
C PRO A 146 9.82 11.04 4.34
N THR A 147 10.77 10.14 4.27
CA THR A 147 12.01 10.28 3.51
C THR A 147 12.24 9.01 2.71
N VAL A 148 12.72 9.15 1.48
CA VAL A 148 13.08 7.99 0.67
C VAL A 148 14.35 7.36 1.23
N ILE A 149 14.28 6.08 1.57
CA ILE A 149 15.41 5.28 2.07
C ILE A 149 15.46 3.97 1.28
N ARG A 150 16.61 3.67 0.70
CA ARG A 150 16.89 2.44 -0.04
C ARG A 150 17.78 1.54 0.80
N ARG A 151 17.29 0.35 1.16
CA ARG A 151 18.05 -0.64 1.94
C ARG A 151 18.45 -1.87 1.14
N SER A 152 17.85 -2.04 -0.04
CA SER A 152 18.15 -3.15 -0.94
C SER A 152 18.27 -2.66 -2.38
N HIS A 153 18.66 -3.57 -3.28
CA HIS A 153 18.63 -3.27 -4.71
C HIS A 153 17.21 -2.91 -5.15
N VAL A 154 17.08 -1.80 -5.87
CA VAL A 154 15.81 -1.27 -6.33
C VAL A 154 15.71 -1.46 -7.84
N PRO A 155 14.63 -2.09 -8.35
CA PRO A 155 14.40 -2.16 -9.80
C PRO A 155 14.36 -0.78 -10.46
N PRO A 156 14.80 -0.62 -11.73
CA PRO A 156 14.88 0.68 -12.38
C PRO A 156 13.55 1.46 -12.44
N ASP A 157 12.43 0.78 -12.62
CA ASP A 157 11.11 1.42 -12.65
C ASP A 157 10.65 1.88 -11.27
N VAL A 158 11.00 1.14 -10.22
CA VAL A 158 10.78 1.57 -8.84
C VAL A 158 11.69 2.76 -8.52
N GLU A 159 12.93 2.76 -8.98
CA GLU A 159 13.85 3.90 -8.82
C GLU A 159 13.28 5.17 -9.48
N ALA A 160 12.69 5.04 -10.67
CA ALA A 160 12.02 6.15 -11.35
C ALA A 160 10.81 6.67 -10.55
N LEU A 161 10.04 5.77 -9.92
CA LEU A 161 8.96 6.15 -9.01
C LEU A 161 9.49 6.95 -7.81
N LEU A 162 10.57 6.48 -7.19
CA LEU A 162 11.16 7.17 -6.04
C LEU A 162 11.64 8.58 -6.41
N ALA A 163 12.28 8.73 -7.57
CA ALA A 163 12.68 10.03 -8.09
C ALA A 163 11.47 10.96 -8.29
N THR A 164 10.36 10.45 -8.82
CA THR A 164 9.12 11.21 -8.98
C THR A 164 8.59 11.72 -7.64
N ILE A 165 8.65 10.90 -6.60
CA ILE A 165 8.20 11.28 -5.25
C ILE A 165 9.14 12.29 -4.61
N GLU A 166 10.45 12.09 -4.71
CA GLU A 166 11.46 13.01 -4.17
C GLU A 166 11.37 14.42 -4.75
N HIS A 167 10.96 14.55 -6.03
CA HIS A 167 10.80 15.85 -6.68
C HIS A 167 9.44 16.51 -6.42
N ALA A 168 8.49 15.79 -5.84
CA ALA A 168 7.13 16.29 -5.57
C ALA A 168 6.95 16.84 -4.14
N VAL A 169 7.99 16.79 -3.31
CA VAL A 169 7.99 17.24 -1.90
C VAL A 169 8.71 18.59 -1.78
#